data_b6f3f3a315c3e16549d5fa11b524fbce
#
_entry.id   b6f3f3a315c3e16549d5fa11b524fbce
#
_cell.length_a   1.000
_cell.length_b   1.000
_cell.length_c   1.000
_cell.angle_alpha   90.00
_cell.angle_beta   90.00
_cell.angle_gamma   90.00
#
_symmetry.space_group_name_H-M   'P 1'
#
loop_
_entity.id
_entity.type
_entity.pdbx_description
1 polymer ?
#
loop_
_entity_poly.entity_id
_entity_poly.type
_entity_poly.pdbx_seq_one_letter_code
_entity_poly.pdbx_strand_id
1 'polypeptide(L)'
;MKLSFSTRGWADHSWDELVSTALEMDFSGIEIHNPITNAAFTGKGGPLDRYNTQATARSLRDKGLSIPAFDSSVDISAGEKQVQDAKDLIDLAQAASVGMVCVVVQHDDEDAIHAALSQLVPYAEEHGVVLLIESSGIFSSTSRLTGIMDRYASDYLGALWDVHNVYRVGGESPATTIKNLGAYVKHVHMRDSDDDGAFNLVGEGTLPIDEVVRALSSIDYDGFVSLEWMPEWMSDLTDMEVIFPHYVNYMEQFEDTRGKRRTLYLNHDGTGEYVWKKDELIDLTFPQVLDRMV
;
A
#
# COMPACT_ATOMS: atom_id res chain seq x y z
N MET A 1 6.32 -5.93 -6.04
CA MET A 1 5.40 -5.42 -5.00
C MET A 1 5.25 -6.50 -3.95
N LYS A 2 4.97 -6.12 -2.72
CA LYS A 2 4.67 -7.06 -1.63
C LYS A 2 3.18 -6.98 -1.34
N LEU A 3 2.56 -8.09 -0.98
CA LEU A 3 1.15 -8.10 -0.65
C LEU A 3 0.97 -8.03 0.86
N SER A 4 0.01 -7.23 1.30
CA SER A 4 -0.46 -7.13 2.67
C SER A 4 -1.98 -7.00 2.70
N PHE A 5 -2.56 -7.07 3.87
CA PHE A 5 -3.96 -6.74 4.10
C PHE A 5 -4.11 -5.82 5.29
N SER A 6 -5.13 -4.98 5.28
CA SER A 6 -5.50 -4.13 6.40
C SER A 6 -6.35 -4.88 7.41
N THR A 7 -6.08 -4.67 8.70
CA THR A 7 -6.91 -5.23 9.79
C THR A 7 -8.25 -4.53 9.96
N ARG A 8 -8.56 -3.53 9.15
CA ARG A 8 -9.76 -2.69 9.27
C ARG A 8 -11.06 -3.48 9.33
N GLY A 9 -11.23 -4.48 8.46
CA GLY A 9 -12.42 -5.33 8.41
C GLY A 9 -12.36 -6.56 9.33
N TRP A 10 -11.30 -6.73 10.11
CA TRP A 10 -11.01 -7.96 10.85
C TRP A 10 -10.76 -7.70 12.35
N ALA A 11 -11.42 -6.69 12.89
CA ALA A 11 -11.22 -6.24 14.27
C ALA A 11 -11.56 -7.30 15.33
N ASP A 12 -12.39 -8.27 15.01
CA ASP A 12 -12.81 -9.37 15.90
C ASP A 12 -11.84 -10.55 15.92
N HIS A 13 -10.82 -10.54 15.03
CA HIS A 13 -9.81 -11.60 14.98
C HIS A 13 -8.65 -11.29 15.91
N SER A 14 -8.15 -12.34 16.57
CA SER A 14 -6.97 -12.23 17.42
C SER A 14 -5.71 -12.00 16.58
N TRP A 15 -4.69 -11.41 17.20
CA TRP A 15 -3.40 -11.20 16.54
C TRP A 15 -2.78 -12.50 16.01
N ASP A 16 -2.88 -13.59 16.76
CA ASP A 16 -2.34 -14.90 16.37
C ASP A 16 -3.07 -15.47 15.16
N GLU A 17 -4.39 -15.29 15.06
CA GLU A 17 -5.17 -15.66 13.86
C GLU A 17 -4.75 -14.84 12.66
N LEU A 18 -4.62 -13.50 12.79
CA LEU A 18 -4.18 -12.64 11.70
C LEU A 18 -2.77 -13.03 11.19
N VAL A 19 -1.85 -13.35 12.11
CA VAL A 19 -0.49 -13.80 11.75
C VAL A 19 -0.51 -15.17 11.08
N SER A 20 -1.29 -16.12 11.58
CA SER A 20 -1.43 -17.45 10.96
C SER A 20 -1.99 -17.35 9.55
N THR A 21 -3.06 -16.57 9.38
CA THR A 21 -3.69 -16.34 8.09
C THR A 21 -2.73 -15.66 7.11
N ALA A 22 -1.95 -14.66 7.57
CA ALA A 22 -0.95 -14.02 6.72
C ALA A 22 0.07 -15.01 6.17
N LEU A 23 0.53 -15.94 7.00
CA LEU A 23 1.50 -16.97 6.61
C LEU A 23 0.89 -18.03 5.69
N GLU A 24 -0.33 -18.49 5.99
CA GLU A 24 -1.03 -19.52 5.20
C GLU A 24 -1.42 -19.04 3.81
N MET A 25 -1.66 -17.73 3.66
CA MET A 25 -2.10 -17.09 2.42
C MET A 25 -0.97 -16.33 1.68
N ASP A 26 0.30 -16.57 2.04
CA ASP A 26 1.48 -15.99 1.40
C ASP A 26 1.54 -14.45 1.38
N PHE A 27 0.93 -13.78 2.37
CA PHE A 27 1.14 -12.35 2.56
C PHE A 27 2.54 -12.04 3.10
N SER A 28 3.07 -10.90 2.73
CA SER A 28 4.34 -10.38 3.24
C SER A 28 4.17 -9.40 4.40
N GLY A 29 2.93 -8.99 4.69
CA GLY A 29 2.66 -8.00 5.74
C GLY A 29 1.21 -7.94 6.21
N ILE A 30 1.05 -7.37 7.40
CA ILE A 30 -0.25 -7.08 8.03
C ILE A 30 -0.25 -5.58 8.37
N GLU A 31 -1.09 -4.80 7.71
CA GLU A 31 -1.31 -3.41 8.04
C GLU A 31 -2.27 -3.29 9.20
N ILE A 32 -1.92 -2.50 10.20
CA ILE A 32 -2.76 -2.34 11.38
C ILE A 32 -3.52 -1.02 11.31
N HIS A 33 -4.85 -1.13 11.28
CA HIS A 33 -5.75 0.02 11.30
C HIS A 33 -6.08 0.45 12.74
N ASN A 34 -6.00 1.76 13.01
CA ASN A 34 -6.33 2.38 14.30
C ASN A 34 -5.70 1.70 15.53
N PRO A 35 -4.39 1.40 15.55
CA PRO A 35 -3.78 0.61 16.62
C PRO A 35 -3.96 1.22 18.02
N ILE A 36 -3.96 2.55 18.15
CA ILE A 36 -4.06 3.23 19.45
C ILE A 36 -5.45 3.07 20.07
N THR A 37 -6.50 3.14 19.25
CA THR A 37 -7.88 3.06 19.72
C THR A 37 -8.39 1.64 19.87
N ASN A 38 -7.69 0.66 19.32
CA ASN A 38 -8.04 -0.75 19.41
C ASN A 38 -7.22 -1.44 20.53
N ALA A 39 -7.91 -1.70 21.66
CA ALA A 39 -7.30 -2.35 22.82
C ALA A 39 -6.77 -3.78 22.53
N ALA A 40 -7.21 -4.43 21.47
CA ALA A 40 -6.66 -5.73 21.07
C ALA A 40 -5.19 -5.60 20.65
N PHE A 41 -4.77 -4.46 20.13
CA PHE A 41 -3.38 -4.23 19.73
C PHE A 41 -2.54 -3.63 20.86
N THR A 42 -2.96 -2.51 21.46
CA THR A 42 -2.17 -1.74 22.44
C THR A 42 -2.54 -2.02 23.89
N GLY A 43 -3.62 -2.72 24.14
CA GLY A 43 -4.04 -3.11 25.50
C GLY A 43 -3.06 -4.09 26.12
N LYS A 44 -3.22 -4.32 27.42
CA LYS A 44 -2.36 -5.24 28.19
C LYS A 44 -2.31 -6.64 27.57
N GLY A 45 -1.13 -7.07 27.19
CA GLY A 45 -0.91 -8.38 26.55
C GLY A 45 -1.10 -8.37 25.03
N GLY A 46 -1.53 -7.26 24.44
CA GLY A 46 -1.61 -7.10 22.98
C GLY A 46 -0.23 -7.05 22.30
N PRO A 47 -0.17 -7.23 20.99
CA PRO A 47 1.10 -7.28 20.25
C PRO A 47 1.87 -5.95 20.30
N LEU A 48 1.18 -4.83 20.46
CA LEU A 48 1.76 -3.48 20.56
C LEU A 48 1.71 -2.92 21.99
N ASP A 49 1.41 -3.76 23.01
CA ASP A 49 1.64 -3.38 24.41
C ASP A 49 3.12 -3.02 24.58
N ARG A 50 3.39 -1.96 25.35
CA ARG A 50 4.73 -1.42 25.60
C ARG A 50 5.79 -2.48 25.98
N TYR A 51 5.37 -3.61 26.52
CA TYR A 51 6.27 -4.72 26.88
C TYR A 51 6.45 -5.75 25.76
N ASN A 52 5.53 -5.79 24.79
CA ASN A 52 5.50 -6.79 23.73
C ASN A 52 5.98 -6.27 22.39
N THR A 53 5.88 -4.97 22.14
CA THR A 53 6.14 -4.32 20.84
C THR A 53 7.40 -4.81 20.15
N GLN A 54 8.54 -4.82 20.86
CA GLN A 54 9.82 -5.29 20.30
C GLN A 54 9.88 -6.81 20.08
N ALA A 55 9.17 -7.59 20.91
CA ALA A 55 9.08 -9.03 20.71
C ALA A 55 8.21 -9.37 19.50
N THR A 56 7.11 -8.64 19.31
CA THR A 56 6.24 -8.75 18.14
C THR A 56 7.00 -8.43 16.86
N ALA A 57 7.73 -7.31 16.82
CA ALA A 57 8.53 -6.94 15.66
C ALA A 57 9.60 -8.00 15.29
N ARG A 58 10.24 -8.62 16.30
CA ARG A 58 11.18 -9.72 16.06
C ARG A 58 10.47 -10.96 15.54
N SER A 59 9.37 -11.35 16.19
CA SER A 59 8.60 -12.54 15.80
C SER A 59 8.09 -12.46 14.36
N LEU A 60 7.64 -11.28 13.92
CA LEU A 60 7.21 -11.06 12.54
C LEU A 60 8.38 -11.20 11.56
N ARG A 61 9.53 -10.58 11.85
CA ARG A 61 10.74 -10.72 11.00
C ARG A 61 11.20 -12.17 10.87
N ASP A 62 11.20 -12.91 11.97
CA ASP A 62 11.59 -14.33 11.98
C ASP A 62 10.65 -15.19 11.11
N LYS A 63 9.42 -14.74 10.91
CA LYS A 63 8.39 -15.35 10.05
C LYS A 63 8.39 -14.80 8.61
N GLY A 64 9.22 -13.82 8.29
CA GLY A 64 9.22 -13.15 6.99
C GLY A 64 8.08 -12.16 6.81
N LEU A 65 7.38 -11.79 7.88
CA LEU A 65 6.29 -10.82 7.88
C LEU A 65 6.77 -9.44 8.37
N SER A 66 6.04 -8.40 8.01
CA SER A 66 6.21 -7.05 8.53
C SER A 66 4.88 -6.34 8.74
N ILE A 67 4.92 -5.24 9.48
CA ILE A 67 3.82 -4.26 9.52
C ILE A 67 4.24 -3.14 8.57
N PRO A 68 3.64 -3.03 7.37
CA PRO A 68 4.04 -2.02 6.39
C PRO A 68 3.73 -0.60 6.84
N ALA A 69 2.58 -0.41 7.47
CA ALA A 69 2.12 0.87 7.98
C ALA A 69 1.16 0.69 9.15
N PHE A 70 1.06 1.72 9.98
CA PHE A 70 -0.12 1.95 10.80
C PHE A 70 -1.07 2.89 10.04
N ASP A 71 -2.20 2.36 9.63
CA ASP A 71 -3.28 3.15 9.06
C ASP A 71 -4.18 3.72 10.16
N SER A 72 -4.77 4.88 9.94
CA SER A 72 -5.63 5.49 10.93
C SER A 72 -6.72 6.39 10.33
N SER A 73 -7.78 6.59 11.11
CA SER A 73 -8.82 7.57 10.83
C SER A 73 -8.51 8.94 11.44
N VAL A 74 -7.26 9.23 11.79
CA VAL A 74 -6.85 10.51 12.37
C VAL A 74 -6.93 11.58 11.31
N ASP A 75 -7.85 12.52 11.49
CA ASP A 75 -8.08 13.66 10.59
C ASP A 75 -7.28 14.87 11.04
N ILE A 76 -6.12 15.08 10.44
CA ILE A 76 -5.21 16.16 10.84
C ILE A 76 -5.75 17.56 10.54
N SER A 77 -6.83 17.69 9.77
CA SER A 77 -7.53 18.97 9.54
C SER A 77 -8.52 19.34 10.65
N ALA A 78 -8.80 18.43 11.57
CA ALA A 78 -9.82 18.61 12.62
C ALA A 78 -9.29 19.22 13.94
N GLY A 79 -8.08 19.79 13.94
CA GLY A 79 -7.51 20.58 15.04
C GLY A 79 -6.48 19.86 15.91
N GLU A 80 -5.99 20.56 16.93
CA GLU A 80 -4.83 20.18 17.74
C GLU A 80 -4.91 18.79 18.38
N LYS A 81 -6.09 18.35 18.79
CA LYS A 81 -6.24 17.00 19.36
C LYS A 81 -5.85 15.94 18.34
N GLN A 82 -6.26 16.09 17.09
CA GLN A 82 -5.94 15.14 16.02
C GLN A 82 -4.45 15.19 15.62
N VAL A 83 -3.84 16.38 15.72
CA VAL A 83 -2.40 16.53 15.55
C VAL A 83 -1.65 15.77 16.67
N GLN A 84 -2.14 15.84 17.91
CA GLN A 84 -1.54 15.05 19.00
C GLN A 84 -1.78 13.54 18.80
N ASP A 85 -2.97 13.12 18.40
CA ASP A 85 -3.27 11.72 18.09
C ASP A 85 -2.34 11.19 16.97
N ALA A 86 -2.00 12.02 15.96
CA ALA A 86 -1.03 11.66 14.93
C ALA A 86 0.41 11.53 15.48
N LYS A 87 0.83 12.40 16.41
CA LYS A 87 2.13 12.27 17.10
C LYS A 87 2.21 10.99 17.92
N ASP A 88 1.15 10.67 18.68
CA ASP A 88 1.07 9.43 19.46
C ASP A 88 1.16 8.20 18.56
N LEU A 89 0.61 8.27 17.33
CA LEU A 89 0.72 7.21 16.33
C LEU A 89 2.15 7.08 15.80
N ILE A 90 2.86 8.19 15.57
CA ILE A 90 4.27 8.22 15.17
C ILE A 90 5.14 7.61 16.28
N ASP A 91 4.91 7.96 17.54
CA ASP A 91 5.64 7.41 18.68
C ASP A 91 5.47 5.89 18.79
N LEU A 92 4.23 5.41 18.61
CA LEU A 92 3.95 3.98 18.59
C LEU A 92 4.66 3.27 17.41
N ALA A 93 4.65 3.89 16.24
CA ALA A 93 5.30 3.34 15.04
C ALA A 93 6.83 3.23 15.24
N GLN A 94 7.47 4.27 15.78
CA GLN A 94 8.89 4.22 16.14
C GLN A 94 9.16 3.09 17.14
N ALA A 95 8.38 2.99 18.20
CA ALA A 95 8.54 1.94 19.23
C ALA A 95 8.35 0.53 18.65
N ALA A 96 7.46 0.38 17.67
CA ALA A 96 7.16 -0.89 17.00
C ALA A 96 8.10 -1.20 15.82
N SER A 97 9.00 -0.28 15.47
CA SER A 97 9.84 -0.36 14.25
C SER A 97 8.99 -0.44 12.97
N VAL A 98 7.87 0.26 12.94
CA VAL A 98 7.01 0.47 11.77
C VAL A 98 7.43 1.78 11.10
N GLY A 99 7.74 1.72 9.82
CA GLY A 99 8.34 2.85 9.11
C GLY A 99 7.35 3.90 8.62
N MET A 100 6.05 3.63 8.65
CA MET A 100 5.04 4.51 8.06
C MET A 100 3.78 4.59 8.92
N VAL A 101 3.18 5.77 8.98
CA VAL A 101 1.86 6.00 9.55
C VAL A 101 0.99 6.76 8.56
N CYS A 102 -0.30 6.41 8.48
CA CYS A 102 -1.23 7.07 7.59
C CYS A 102 -2.27 7.88 8.36
N VAL A 103 -2.54 9.07 7.86
CA VAL A 103 -3.57 9.99 8.35
C VAL A 103 -4.48 10.43 7.20
N VAL A 104 -5.67 10.91 7.55
CA VAL A 104 -6.64 11.43 6.59
C VAL A 104 -6.78 12.94 6.70
N VAL A 105 -7.36 13.55 5.66
CA VAL A 105 -7.76 14.96 5.64
C VAL A 105 -9.18 15.04 5.10
N GLN A 106 -10.12 15.39 5.97
CA GLN A 106 -11.54 15.40 5.62
C GLN A 106 -12.11 16.82 5.44
N HIS A 107 -11.45 17.83 6.00
CA HIS A 107 -11.90 19.21 5.92
C HIS A 107 -11.06 20.01 4.92
N ASP A 108 -11.74 20.78 4.08
CA ASP A 108 -11.12 21.65 3.09
C ASP A 108 -10.70 23.00 3.72
N ASP A 109 -9.68 22.95 4.58
CA ASP A 109 -9.08 24.09 5.26
C ASP A 109 -7.56 24.03 5.10
N GLU A 110 -7.01 24.72 4.09
CA GLU A 110 -5.58 24.71 3.81
C GLU A 110 -4.75 25.25 4.97
N ASP A 111 -5.26 26.25 5.70
CA ASP A 111 -4.52 26.81 6.84
C ASP A 111 -4.42 25.80 7.98
N ALA A 112 -5.51 25.08 8.28
CA ALA A 112 -5.49 23.99 9.26
C ALA A 112 -4.58 22.84 8.84
N ILE A 113 -4.62 22.44 7.57
CA ILE A 113 -3.75 21.39 7.02
C ILE A 113 -2.27 21.80 7.16
N HIS A 114 -1.93 23.04 6.77
CA HIS A 114 -0.55 23.50 6.88
C HIS A 114 -0.10 23.69 8.34
N ALA A 115 -0.99 24.13 9.24
CA ALA A 115 -0.68 24.22 10.67
C ALA A 115 -0.36 22.84 11.26
N ALA A 116 -1.10 21.80 10.84
CA ALA A 116 -0.85 20.42 11.26
C ALA A 116 0.48 19.89 10.67
N LEU A 117 0.66 19.99 9.36
CA LEU A 117 1.84 19.43 8.68
C LEU A 117 3.14 20.13 9.11
N SER A 118 3.11 21.42 9.41
CA SER A 118 4.28 22.14 9.93
C SER A 118 4.78 21.61 11.28
N GLN A 119 3.91 20.96 12.05
CA GLN A 119 4.26 20.29 13.29
C GLN A 119 4.62 18.81 13.05
N LEU A 120 3.84 18.12 12.20
CA LEU A 120 3.94 16.67 12.04
C LEU A 120 5.11 16.24 11.18
N VAL A 121 5.45 16.98 10.11
CA VAL A 121 6.56 16.60 9.21
C VAL A 121 7.90 16.59 9.94
N PRO A 122 8.32 17.66 10.65
CA PRO A 122 9.56 17.60 11.40
C PRO A 122 9.52 16.59 12.56
N TYR A 123 8.35 16.35 13.15
CA TYR A 123 8.18 15.34 14.19
C TYR A 123 8.38 13.92 13.62
N ALA A 124 7.80 13.63 12.48
CA ALA A 124 7.98 12.36 11.77
C ALA A 124 9.45 12.12 11.38
N GLU A 125 10.13 13.15 10.88
CA GLU A 125 11.56 13.13 10.57
C GLU A 125 12.43 12.81 11.81
N GLU A 126 12.19 13.47 12.94
CA GLU A 126 12.89 13.21 14.20
C GLU A 126 12.75 11.76 14.68
N HIS A 127 11.58 11.15 14.43
CA HIS A 127 11.28 9.78 14.83
C HIS A 127 11.63 8.73 13.76
N GLY A 128 12.07 9.15 12.56
CA GLY A 128 12.40 8.25 11.45
C GLY A 128 11.19 7.50 10.89
N VAL A 129 10.01 8.10 10.97
CA VAL A 129 8.73 7.55 10.50
C VAL A 129 8.18 8.42 9.38
N VAL A 130 7.74 7.83 8.28
CA VAL A 130 7.13 8.56 7.17
C VAL A 130 5.65 8.80 7.47
N LEU A 131 5.24 10.04 7.46
CA LEU A 131 3.83 10.43 7.52
C LEU A 131 3.21 10.32 6.13
N LEU A 132 2.19 9.49 6.00
CA LEU A 132 1.43 9.34 4.76
C LEU A 132 0.11 10.10 4.86
N ILE A 133 -0.25 10.79 3.80
CA ILE A 133 -1.59 11.35 3.64
C ILE A 133 -2.34 10.44 2.67
N GLU A 134 -3.50 9.94 3.09
CA GLU A 134 -4.36 9.13 2.23
C GLU A 134 -4.96 9.98 1.11
N SER A 135 -4.91 9.46 -0.13
CA SER A 135 -5.52 10.09 -1.30
C SER A 135 -7.03 9.87 -1.35
N SER A 136 -7.72 10.32 -0.30
CA SER A 136 -9.18 10.23 -0.14
C SER A 136 -9.80 11.60 0.15
N GLY A 137 -11.12 11.68 0.15
CA GLY A 137 -11.84 12.91 0.41
C GLY A 137 -11.41 14.04 -0.53
N ILE A 138 -10.95 15.16 0.04
CA ILE A 138 -10.48 16.31 -0.77
C ILE A 138 -9.23 16.01 -1.59
N PHE A 139 -8.47 14.98 -1.22
CA PHE A 139 -7.26 14.53 -1.90
C PHE A 139 -7.49 13.35 -2.86
N SER A 140 -8.73 13.00 -3.15
CA SER A 140 -9.05 12.16 -4.32
C SER A 140 -8.59 12.81 -5.62
N SER A 141 -8.42 14.15 -5.65
CA SER A 141 -7.64 14.87 -6.66
C SER A 141 -6.17 14.87 -6.27
N THR A 142 -5.37 14.01 -6.91
CA THR A 142 -3.97 13.80 -6.53
C THR A 142 -3.07 14.98 -6.86
N SER A 143 -3.43 15.83 -7.84
CA SER A 143 -2.70 17.08 -8.11
C SER A 143 -2.76 18.06 -6.94
N ARG A 144 -3.88 18.07 -6.21
CA ARG A 144 -4.03 18.89 -5.01
C ARG A 144 -3.15 18.37 -3.88
N LEU A 145 -3.14 17.03 -3.67
CA LEU A 145 -2.28 16.40 -2.67
C LEU A 145 -0.80 16.70 -2.96
N THR A 146 -0.37 16.57 -4.21
CA THR A 146 1.00 16.90 -4.63
C THR A 146 1.33 18.37 -4.31
N GLY A 147 0.43 19.30 -4.61
CA GLY A 147 0.63 20.72 -4.33
C GLY A 147 0.84 21.02 -2.83
N ILE A 148 0.22 20.25 -1.95
CA ILE A 148 0.48 20.33 -0.50
C ILE A 148 1.87 19.75 -0.17
N MET A 149 2.19 18.56 -0.66
CA MET A 149 3.45 17.88 -0.33
C MET A 149 4.67 18.61 -0.85
N ASP A 150 4.61 19.21 -2.03
CA ASP A 150 5.70 19.98 -2.65
C ASP A 150 6.17 21.16 -1.78
N ARG A 151 5.30 21.69 -0.92
CA ARG A 151 5.66 22.78 -0.01
C ARG A 151 6.61 22.34 1.10
N TYR A 152 6.62 21.04 1.46
CA TYR A 152 7.46 20.50 2.53
C TYR A 152 8.73 19.86 2.00
N ALA A 153 8.71 19.29 0.80
CA ALA A 153 9.84 18.64 0.13
C ALA A 153 10.66 17.72 1.08
N SER A 154 9.96 16.89 1.85
CA SER A 154 10.54 16.01 2.86
C SER A 154 10.41 14.55 2.46
N ASP A 155 11.45 13.75 2.69
CA ASP A 155 11.42 12.30 2.54
C ASP A 155 10.52 11.61 3.58
N TYR A 156 10.13 12.34 4.62
CA TYR A 156 9.25 11.88 5.69
C TYR A 156 7.79 12.29 5.51
N LEU A 157 7.43 12.77 4.32
CA LEU A 157 6.05 13.02 3.90
C LEU A 157 5.79 12.30 2.59
N GLY A 158 4.75 11.47 2.55
CA GLY A 158 4.37 10.70 1.38
C GLY A 158 2.87 10.56 1.22
N ALA A 159 2.47 9.83 0.19
CA ALA A 159 1.08 9.51 -0.09
C ALA A 159 0.82 8.01 0.12
N LEU A 160 -0.31 7.71 0.74
CA LEU A 160 -0.98 6.45 0.57
C LEU A 160 -1.93 6.60 -0.63
N TRP A 161 -1.68 5.85 -1.70
CA TRP A 161 -2.57 5.83 -2.84
C TRP A 161 -3.75 4.89 -2.58
N ASP A 162 -4.92 5.46 -2.25
CA ASP A 162 -6.18 4.73 -2.28
C ASP A 162 -6.68 4.70 -3.73
N VAL A 163 -6.49 3.56 -4.36
CA VAL A 163 -6.80 3.36 -5.79
C VAL A 163 -8.28 3.60 -6.07
N HIS A 164 -9.15 3.09 -5.20
CA HIS A 164 -10.59 3.21 -5.36
C HIS A 164 -11.07 4.65 -5.25
N ASN A 165 -10.65 5.37 -4.21
CA ASN A 165 -11.08 6.76 -4.00
C ASN A 165 -10.60 7.67 -5.14
N VAL A 166 -9.35 7.53 -5.56
CA VAL A 166 -8.81 8.36 -6.64
C VAL A 166 -9.54 8.07 -7.96
N TYR A 167 -9.81 6.81 -8.27
CA TYR A 167 -10.48 6.45 -9.52
C TYR A 167 -11.98 6.76 -9.50
N ARG A 168 -12.71 6.32 -8.47
CA ARG A 168 -14.18 6.44 -8.40
C ARG A 168 -14.65 7.83 -7.98
N VAL A 169 -13.99 8.44 -7.01
CA VAL A 169 -14.37 9.75 -6.47
C VAL A 169 -13.62 10.88 -7.18
N GLY A 170 -12.32 10.72 -7.36
CA GLY A 170 -11.48 11.72 -8.04
C GLY A 170 -11.60 11.72 -9.56
N GLY A 171 -12.08 10.63 -10.16
CA GLY A 171 -12.19 10.48 -11.62
C GLY A 171 -10.84 10.43 -12.33
N GLU A 172 -9.75 10.15 -11.62
CA GLU A 172 -8.40 10.12 -12.20
C GLU A 172 -8.01 8.72 -12.66
N SER A 173 -7.39 8.64 -13.84
CA SER A 173 -6.80 7.37 -14.29
C SER A 173 -5.51 7.05 -13.52
N PRO A 174 -5.11 5.76 -13.41
CA PRO A 174 -3.86 5.35 -12.77
C PRO A 174 -2.63 6.07 -13.32
N ALA A 175 -2.58 6.31 -14.63
CA ALA A 175 -1.51 7.05 -15.29
C ALA A 175 -1.45 8.51 -14.84
N THR A 176 -2.60 9.16 -14.66
CA THR A 176 -2.69 10.53 -14.15
C THR A 176 -2.22 10.60 -12.71
N THR A 177 -2.68 9.66 -11.88
CA THR A 177 -2.27 9.57 -10.48
C THR A 177 -0.76 9.43 -10.32
N ILE A 178 -0.14 8.52 -11.05
CA ILE A 178 1.32 8.34 -11.00
C ILE A 178 2.07 9.56 -11.58
N LYS A 179 1.52 10.21 -12.59
CA LYS A 179 2.10 11.47 -13.09
C LYS A 179 2.11 12.57 -12.03
N ASN A 180 1.07 12.64 -11.20
CA ASN A 180 0.96 13.62 -10.13
C ASN A 180 1.81 13.21 -8.92
N LEU A 181 1.57 12.02 -8.35
CA LEU A 181 2.17 11.58 -7.09
C LEU A 181 3.59 11.04 -7.26
N GLY A 182 3.86 10.26 -8.31
CA GLY A 182 5.20 9.73 -8.60
C GLY A 182 5.89 9.11 -7.38
N ALA A 183 7.03 9.67 -7.00
CA ALA A 183 7.86 9.21 -5.88
C ALA A 183 7.23 9.42 -4.48
N TYR A 184 6.15 10.21 -4.39
CA TYR A 184 5.40 10.35 -3.13
C TYR A 184 4.61 9.10 -2.77
N VAL A 185 4.28 8.22 -3.71
CA VAL A 185 3.59 6.95 -3.42
C VAL A 185 4.50 6.05 -2.60
N LYS A 186 4.16 5.83 -1.33
CA LYS A 186 4.89 4.98 -0.40
C LYS A 186 4.10 3.76 0.04
N HIS A 187 2.77 3.80 -0.06
CA HIS A 187 1.86 2.72 0.27
C HIS A 187 0.63 2.75 -0.64
N VAL A 188 -0.03 1.60 -0.81
CA VAL A 188 -1.19 1.47 -1.72
C VAL A 188 -2.29 0.68 -1.04
N HIS A 189 -3.50 1.23 -1.03
CA HIS A 189 -4.71 0.49 -0.70
C HIS A 189 -5.40 0.01 -1.97
N MET A 190 -5.73 -1.29 -1.98
CA MET A 190 -6.38 -1.97 -3.08
C MET A 190 -7.74 -2.49 -2.64
N ARG A 191 -8.76 -2.10 -3.37
CA ARG A 191 -10.12 -2.65 -3.34
C ARG A 191 -10.76 -2.42 -4.70
N ASP A 192 -11.83 -3.14 -4.99
CA ASP A 192 -12.51 -3.06 -6.27
C ASP A 192 -14.01 -2.81 -6.09
N SER A 193 -14.65 -2.28 -7.11
CA SER A 193 -16.10 -2.06 -7.17
C SER A 193 -16.57 -1.99 -8.61
N ASP A 194 -17.88 -2.13 -8.79
CA ASP A 194 -18.55 -1.85 -10.05
C ASP A 194 -18.76 -0.35 -10.28
N ASP A 195 -19.24 0.00 -11.47
CA ASP A 195 -19.50 1.39 -11.86
C ASP A 195 -20.65 2.02 -11.07
N ASP A 196 -21.54 1.24 -10.49
CA ASP A 196 -22.61 1.69 -9.58
C ASP A 196 -22.13 1.85 -8.11
N GLY A 197 -20.88 1.51 -7.84
CA GLY A 197 -20.23 1.64 -6.53
C GLY A 197 -20.39 0.40 -5.63
N ALA A 198 -20.99 -0.69 -6.12
CA ALA A 198 -21.03 -1.95 -5.37
C ALA A 198 -19.61 -2.55 -5.26
N PHE A 199 -19.15 -2.86 -4.05
CA PHE A 199 -17.84 -3.48 -3.85
C PHE A 199 -17.81 -4.91 -4.32
N ASN A 200 -16.67 -5.32 -4.88
CA ASN A 200 -16.40 -6.65 -5.41
C ASN A 200 -15.02 -7.14 -4.96
N LEU A 201 -14.77 -8.44 -5.10
CA LEU A 201 -13.43 -8.98 -5.00
C LEU A 201 -12.51 -8.28 -6.02
N VAL A 202 -11.25 -8.09 -5.66
CA VAL A 202 -10.27 -7.44 -6.54
C VAL A 202 -10.16 -8.22 -7.86
N GLY A 203 -10.44 -7.54 -8.97
CA GLY A 203 -10.47 -8.10 -10.31
C GLY A 203 -11.84 -8.58 -10.78
N GLU A 204 -12.87 -8.59 -9.93
CA GLU A 204 -14.24 -8.93 -10.30
C GLU A 204 -15.11 -7.68 -10.52
N GLY A 205 -14.60 -6.50 -10.14
CA GLY A 205 -15.24 -5.21 -10.42
C GLY A 205 -14.77 -4.60 -11.73
N THR A 206 -14.93 -3.28 -11.85
CA THR A 206 -14.58 -2.54 -13.07
C THR A 206 -13.44 -1.52 -12.87
N LEU A 207 -12.73 -1.56 -11.73
CA LEU A 207 -11.52 -0.76 -11.60
C LEU A 207 -10.42 -1.30 -12.53
N PRO A 208 -9.65 -0.42 -13.17
CA PRO A 208 -8.58 -0.83 -14.09
C PRO A 208 -7.32 -1.32 -13.33
N ILE A 209 -7.43 -2.42 -12.58
CA ILE A 209 -6.37 -2.92 -11.69
C ILE A 209 -5.08 -3.21 -12.46
N ASP A 210 -5.17 -3.72 -13.67
CA ASP A 210 -4.02 -3.96 -14.55
C ASP A 210 -3.31 -2.66 -14.95
N GLU A 211 -4.03 -1.54 -15.11
CA GLU A 211 -3.43 -0.22 -15.33
C GLU A 211 -2.77 0.31 -14.05
N VAL A 212 -3.37 0.06 -12.89
CA VAL A 212 -2.76 0.40 -11.59
C VAL A 212 -1.41 -0.30 -11.42
N VAL A 213 -1.37 -1.61 -11.67
CA VAL A 213 -0.12 -2.39 -11.56
C VAL A 213 0.93 -1.90 -12.56
N ARG A 214 0.53 -1.59 -13.81
CA ARG A 214 1.44 -0.98 -14.79
C ARG A 214 1.96 0.39 -14.35
N ALA A 215 1.09 1.23 -13.79
CA ALA A 215 1.44 2.54 -13.28
C ALA A 215 2.45 2.45 -12.11
N LEU A 216 2.23 1.57 -11.14
CA LEU A 216 3.17 1.28 -10.07
C LEU A 216 4.51 0.75 -10.59
N SER A 217 4.46 -0.13 -11.60
CA SER A 217 5.67 -0.68 -12.23
C SER A 217 6.48 0.39 -12.96
N SER A 218 5.83 1.44 -13.49
CA SER A 218 6.51 2.52 -14.21
C SER A 218 7.38 3.42 -13.33
N ILE A 219 7.16 3.38 -12.01
CA ILE A 219 7.95 4.09 -11.00
C ILE A 219 8.82 3.15 -10.16
N ASP A 220 9.01 1.90 -10.61
CA ASP A 220 9.75 0.85 -9.89
C ASP A 220 9.27 0.64 -8.45
N TYR A 221 7.95 0.76 -8.22
CA TYR A 221 7.38 0.60 -6.89
C TYR A 221 7.59 -0.83 -6.38
N ASP A 222 8.29 -0.97 -5.26
CA ASP A 222 8.61 -2.24 -4.58
C ASP A 222 7.97 -2.36 -3.18
N GLY A 223 7.14 -1.38 -2.81
CA GLY A 223 6.42 -1.32 -1.54
C GLY A 223 5.26 -2.33 -1.44
N PHE A 224 4.41 -2.08 -0.45
CA PHE A 224 3.25 -2.91 -0.16
C PHE A 224 1.99 -2.42 -0.87
N VAL A 225 1.19 -3.39 -1.33
CA VAL A 225 -0.19 -3.17 -1.76
C VAL A 225 -1.08 -3.91 -0.77
N SER A 226 -1.80 -3.16 0.05
CA SER A 226 -2.68 -3.69 1.09
C SER A 226 -4.09 -3.88 0.55
N LEU A 227 -4.60 -5.09 0.67
CA LEU A 227 -6.03 -5.33 0.50
C LEU A 227 -6.80 -4.63 1.61
N GLU A 228 -7.71 -3.74 1.24
CA GLU A 228 -8.71 -3.18 2.14
C GLU A 228 -10.05 -3.85 1.87
N TRP A 229 -10.59 -4.52 2.87
CA TRP A 229 -11.86 -5.23 2.78
C TRP A 229 -12.67 -5.03 4.04
N MET A 230 -13.98 -4.82 3.87
CA MET A 230 -14.94 -4.72 4.96
C MET A 230 -16.03 -5.77 4.72
N PRO A 231 -16.27 -6.70 5.66
CA PRO A 231 -17.31 -7.73 5.52
C PRO A 231 -18.71 -7.17 5.22
N GLU A 232 -18.98 -5.93 5.64
CA GLU A 232 -20.24 -5.24 5.42
C GLU A 232 -20.47 -4.88 3.94
N TRP A 233 -19.43 -4.84 3.13
CA TRP A 233 -19.53 -4.49 1.71
C TRP A 233 -20.17 -5.60 0.88
N MET A 234 -19.96 -6.86 1.29
CA MET A 234 -20.56 -8.04 0.68
C MET A 234 -20.98 -9.00 1.79
N SER A 235 -22.24 -8.91 2.23
CA SER A 235 -22.74 -9.68 3.37
C SER A 235 -22.66 -11.21 3.20
N ASP A 236 -22.61 -11.68 1.96
CA ASP A 236 -22.51 -13.10 1.63
C ASP A 236 -21.05 -13.58 1.52
N LEU A 237 -20.09 -12.67 1.66
CA LEU A 237 -18.66 -12.95 1.54
C LEU A 237 -17.87 -12.29 2.67
N THR A 238 -17.84 -12.97 3.81
CA THR A 238 -17.23 -12.47 5.06
C THR A 238 -16.03 -13.30 5.51
N ASP A 239 -15.63 -14.29 4.73
CA ASP A 239 -14.62 -15.27 5.12
C ASP A 239 -13.24 -14.92 4.54
N MET A 240 -12.25 -14.73 5.42
CA MET A 240 -10.85 -14.52 5.03
C MET A 240 -10.31 -15.65 4.15
N GLU A 241 -10.73 -16.90 4.40
CA GLU A 241 -10.28 -18.08 3.66
C GLU A 241 -10.74 -18.06 2.17
N VAL A 242 -11.68 -17.19 1.82
CA VAL A 242 -12.12 -16.98 0.44
C VAL A 242 -11.52 -15.71 -0.14
N ILE A 243 -11.60 -14.61 0.61
CA ILE A 243 -11.20 -13.27 0.15
C ILE A 243 -9.70 -13.17 -0.08
N PHE A 244 -8.91 -13.66 0.86
CA PHE A 244 -7.45 -13.49 0.81
C PHE A 244 -6.78 -14.33 -0.28
N PRO A 245 -7.08 -15.63 -0.44
CA PRO A 245 -6.53 -16.40 -1.55
C PRO A 245 -6.96 -15.84 -2.92
N HIS A 246 -8.19 -15.33 -3.04
CA HIS A 246 -8.63 -14.67 -4.27
C HIS A 246 -7.73 -13.48 -4.61
N TYR A 247 -7.49 -12.59 -3.63
CA TYR A 247 -6.65 -11.42 -3.82
C TYR A 247 -5.21 -11.80 -4.18
N VAL A 248 -4.61 -12.73 -3.42
CA VAL A 248 -3.23 -13.18 -3.67
C VAL A 248 -3.11 -13.78 -5.07
N ASN A 249 -3.96 -14.74 -5.41
CA ASN A 249 -3.96 -15.39 -6.74
C ASN A 249 -4.18 -14.38 -7.88
N TYR A 250 -5.06 -13.39 -7.69
CA TYR A 250 -5.29 -12.36 -8.68
C TYR A 250 -4.05 -11.48 -8.87
N MET A 251 -3.38 -11.10 -7.78
CA MET A 251 -2.19 -10.24 -7.84
C MET A 251 -0.94 -10.96 -8.35
N GLU A 252 -0.81 -12.26 -8.09
CA GLU A 252 0.32 -13.08 -8.57
C GLU A 252 0.43 -13.13 -10.10
N GLN A 253 -0.69 -13.05 -10.83
CA GLN A 253 -0.67 -13.00 -12.29
C GLN A 253 0.17 -11.84 -12.84
N PHE A 254 0.33 -10.75 -12.06
CA PHE A 254 1.16 -9.61 -12.45
C PHE A 254 2.63 -9.76 -12.07
N GLU A 255 2.98 -10.63 -11.11
CA GLU A 255 4.37 -10.92 -10.76
C GLU A 255 5.07 -11.75 -11.83
N ASP A 256 4.38 -12.70 -12.40
CA ASP A 256 4.89 -13.55 -13.50
C ASP A 256 5.32 -12.74 -14.74
N THR A 257 4.82 -11.52 -14.89
CA THR A 257 5.19 -10.63 -16.01
C THR A 257 6.45 -9.81 -15.76
N ARG A 258 6.88 -9.59 -14.51
CA ARG A 258 8.06 -8.78 -14.17
C ARG A 258 9.40 -9.49 -14.37
N GLY A 259 9.43 -10.83 -14.26
CA GLY A 259 10.63 -11.66 -14.44
C GLY A 259 10.84 -12.18 -15.87
N LYS A 260 9.86 -12.02 -16.73
CA LYS A 260 9.88 -12.60 -18.07
C LYS A 260 10.23 -11.55 -19.12
N ARG A 261 11.52 -11.31 -19.39
CA ARG A 261 11.91 -10.64 -20.62
C ARG A 261 11.61 -11.58 -21.79
N ARG A 262 10.80 -11.12 -22.75
CA ARG A 262 10.64 -11.80 -24.03
C ARG A 262 11.98 -11.73 -24.78
N THR A 263 12.60 -12.87 -25.03
CA THR A 263 13.75 -12.96 -25.92
C THR A 263 13.26 -13.46 -27.26
N LEU A 264 13.48 -12.67 -28.31
CA LEU A 264 13.24 -13.09 -29.69
C LEU A 264 14.38 -13.99 -30.13
N TYR A 265 14.09 -15.24 -30.41
CA TYR A 265 15.00 -16.14 -31.11
C TYR A 265 14.63 -16.14 -32.58
N LEU A 266 15.58 -15.75 -33.44
CA LEU A 266 15.43 -15.88 -34.88
C LEU A 266 15.97 -17.26 -35.31
N ASN A 267 15.14 -17.99 -36.03
CA ASN A 267 15.55 -19.22 -36.68
C ASN A 267 16.40 -18.91 -37.94
N HIS A 268 17.11 -19.89 -38.43
CA HIS A 268 17.99 -19.77 -39.62
C HIS A 268 17.23 -19.32 -40.90
N ASP A 269 15.93 -19.47 -40.94
CA ASP A 269 15.03 -19.04 -42.04
C ASP A 269 14.43 -17.62 -41.86
N GLY A 270 14.86 -16.91 -40.80
CA GLY A 270 14.36 -15.56 -40.50
C GLY A 270 13.01 -15.53 -39.76
N THR A 271 12.44 -16.69 -39.40
CA THR A 271 11.27 -16.76 -38.54
C THR A 271 11.70 -16.59 -37.08
N GLY A 272 10.94 -15.85 -36.29
CA GLY A 272 11.25 -15.58 -34.89
C GLY A 272 10.19 -16.14 -33.93
N GLU A 273 10.66 -16.76 -32.86
CA GLU A 273 9.81 -17.21 -31.78
C GLU A 273 10.13 -16.45 -30.47
N TYR A 274 9.11 -15.93 -29.80
CA TYR A 274 9.28 -15.30 -28.49
C TYR A 274 9.19 -16.36 -27.40
N VAL A 275 10.30 -16.58 -26.69
CA VAL A 275 10.35 -17.50 -25.56
C VAL A 275 10.45 -16.72 -24.25
N TRP A 276 9.63 -17.09 -23.27
CA TRP A 276 9.71 -16.57 -21.92
C TRP A 276 10.78 -17.37 -21.14
N LYS A 277 11.82 -16.71 -20.68
CA LYS A 277 12.80 -17.32 -19.76
C LYS A 277 12.64 -16.73 -18.36
N LYS A 278 12.56 -17.61 -17.37
CA LYS A 278 12.70 -17.30 -15.96
C LYS A 278 14.20 -17.23 -15.64
N ASP A 279 14.65 -16.14 -15.01
CA ASP A 279 15.93 -16.03 -14.29
C ASP A 279 17.27 -15.96 -15.06
N GLU A 280 17.31 -15.59 -16.31
CA GLU A 280 18.59 -15.16 -16.92
C GLU A 280 18.56 -13.68 -17.31
N LEU A 281 19.25 -12.83 -16.53
CA LEU A 281 19.70 -11.51 -16.95
C LEU A 281 20.72 -11.68 -18.07
N ILE A 282 20.28 -11.78 -19.31
CA ILE A 282 21.16 -11.65 -20.46
C ILE A 282 21.14 -10.18 -20.85
N ASP A 283 22.13 -9.45 -20.35
CA ASP A 283 22.43 -8.09 -20.80
C ASP A 283 23.15 -8.18 -22.17
N LEU A 284 22.37 -8.43 -23.22
CA LEU A 284 22.88 -8.40 -24.59
C LEU A 284 22.84 -6.96 -25.08
N THR A 285 23.99 -6.33 -25.22
CA THR A 285 24.13 -5.08 -25.95
C THR A 285 23.77 -5.24 -27.41
N PHE A 286 23.26 -4.20 -28.06
CA PHE A 286 22.83 -4.23 -29.47
C PHE A 286 23.84 -4.89 -30.45
N PRO A 287 25.19 -4.73 -30.32
CA PRO A 287 26.17 -5.46 -31.13
C PRO A 287 26.17 -6.97 -30.93
N GLN A 288 25.87 -7.47 -29.72
CA GLN A 288 25.84 -8.90 -29.42
C GLN A 288 24.62 -9.62 -29.98
N VAL A 289 23.54 -8.86 -30.26
CA VAL A 289 22.36 -9.38 -30.96
C VAL A 289 22.68 -9.55 -32.46
N LEU A 290 23.45 -8.64 -33.07
CA LEU A 290 23.86 -8.71 -34.46
C LEU A 290 24.85 -9.87 -34.74
N ASP A 291 25.79 -10.15 -33.82
CA ASP A 291 26.75 -11.28 -33.97
C ASP A 291 26.10 -12.68 -33.88
N ARG A 292 24.85 -12.75 -33.35
CA ARG A 292 24.08 -14.01 -33.35
C ARG A 292 23.09 -14.11 -34.52
N MET A 293 23.04 -13.09 -35.36
CA MET A 293 22.24 -13.06 -36.60
C MET A 293 22.99 -13.42 -37.86
N VAL A 294 24.29 -13.82 -37.72
CA VAL A 294 25.16 -14.30 -38.83
C VAL A 294 25.40 -15.80 -38.75
#